data_a88ec003f345e63b75c8b482845e8e97
#
_entry.id   a88ec003f345e63b75c8b482845e8e97
#
_cell.length_a   1.000
_cell.length_b   1.000
_cell.length_c   1.000
_cell.angle_alpha   90.00
_cell.angle_beta   90.00
_cell.angle_gamma   90.00
#
_symmetry.space_group_name_H-M   'P 1'
#
loop_
_entity.id
_entity.type
_entity.pdbx_description
1 polymer ?
#
loop_
_entity_poly.entity_id
_entity_poly.type
_entity_poly.pdbx_seq_one_letter_code
_entity_poly.pdbx_strand_id
1 'polypeptide(L)'
;AFVQKTLGTLYEYDQKHRTDYMDILKLFFENDCSITQTANATYYHQNTLKYKVKAIKEILGYDIMSNENRVKIMISLYLMQLGEDFFSDM
;
A
#
# COMPACT_ATOMS: atom_id res chain seq x y z
N ALA A 1 -0.30 -10.06 14.28
CA ALA A 1 0.01 -10.78 13.05
C ALA A 1 0.89 -9.92 12.12
N PHE A 2 1.57 -10.57 11.19
CA PHE A 2 2.54 -9.91 10.32
C PHE A 2 1.91 -8.81 9.45
N VAL A 3 0.80 -9.13 8.78
CA VAL A 3 0.11 -8.17 7.89
C VAL A 3 -0.37 -6.96 8.69
N GLN A 4 -0.90 -7.19 9.86
CA GLN A 4 -1.39 -6.13 10.74
C GLN A 4 -0.26 -5.17 11.12
N LYS A 5 0.91 -5.69 11.48
CA LYS A 5 2.06 -4.86 11.84
C LYS A 5 2.57 -4.06 10.65
N THR A 6 2.53 -4.64 9.46
CA THR A 6 3.07 -4.02 8.26
C THR A 6 2.12 -2.99 7.68
N LEU A 7 0.83 -3.32 7.54
CA LEU A 7 -0.13 -2.50 6.80
C LEU A 7 -1.35 -2.06 7.62
N GLY A 8 -1.45 -2.47 8.90
CA GLY A 8 -2.64 -2.19 9.70
C GLY A 8 -2.97 -0.72 9.83
N THR A 9 -1.96 0.13 10.02
CA THR A 9 -2.16 1.57 10.15
C THR A 9 -2.79 2.15 8.88
N LEU A 10 -2.32 1.69 7.72
CA LEU A 10 -2.87 2.17 6.44
C LEU A 10 -4.29 1.66 6.22
N TYR A 11 -4.53 0.40 6.55
CA TYR A 11 -5.86 -0.18 6.45
C TYR A 11 -6.87 0.60 7.33
N GLU A 12 -6.50 0.88 8.57
CA GLU A 12 -7.35 1.64 9.50
C GLU A 12 -7.60 3.05 8.98
N TYR A 13 -6.56 3.68 8.41
CA TYR A 13 -6.70 5.02 7.84
C TYR A 13 -7.75 5.02 6.71
N ASP A 14 -7.67 4.05 5.80
CA ASP A 14 -8.64 3.93 4.71
C ASP A 14 -10.07 3.75 5.24
N GLN A 15 -10.24 2.92 6.26
CA GLN A 15 -11.56 2.70 6.86
C GLN A 15 -12.13 3.98 7.47
N LYS A 16 -11.28 4.74 8.16
CA LYS A 16 -11.70 5.97 8.84
C LYS A 16 -11.98 7.11 7.88
N HIS A 17 -11.14 7.27 6.87
CA HIS A 17 -11.17 8.43 5.97
C HIS A 17 -11.76 8.11 4.59
N ARG A 18 -12.14 6.87 4.35
CA ARG A 18 -12.70 6.40 3.07
C ARG A 18 -11.77 6.72 1.90
N THR A 19 -10.48 6.48 2.10
CA THR A 19 -9.46 6.65 1.08
C THR A 19 -9.22 5.32 0.34
N ASP A 20 -8.44 5.39 -0.73
CA ASP A 20 -8.10 4.24 -1.58
C ASP A 20 -6.62 3.86 -1.48
N TYR A 21 -5.99 4.16 -0.36
CA TYR A 21 -4.54 4.05 -0.23
C TYR A 21 -4.02 2.61 -0.26
N MET A 22 -4.79 1.65 0.27
CA MET A 22 -4.40 0.24 0.15
C MET A 22 -4.37 -0.20 -1.32
N ASP A 23 -5.36 0.21 -2.11
CA ASP A 23 -5.42 -0.10 -3.54
C ASP A 23 -4.27 0.57 -4.29
N ILE A 24 -3.97 1.82 -3.96
CA ILE A 24 -2.85 2.55 -4.58
C ILE A 24 -1.52 1.86 -4.26
N LEU A 25 -1.31 1.45 -3.02
CA LEU A 25 -0.09 0.75 -2.63
C LEU A 25 0.07 -0.55 -3.43
N LYS A 26 -1.00 -1.31 -3.56
CA LYS A 26 -0.99 -2.55 -4.34
C LYS A 26 -0.61 -2.28 -5.80
N LEU A 27 -1.27 -1.31 -6.44
CA LEU A 27 -1.00 -0.96 -7.83
C LEU A 27 0.44 -0.47 -8.01
N PHE A 28 0.93 0.33 -7.08
CA PHE A 28 2.29 0.84 -7.11
C PHE A 28 3.30 -0.31 -7.07
N PHE A 29 3.11 -1.28 -6.18
CA PHE A 29 4.01 -2.43 -6.08
C PHE A 29 3.87 -3.36 -7.28
N GLU A 30 2.68 -3.50 -7.86
CA GLU A 30 2.48 -4.29 -9.08
C GLU A 30 3.17 -3.66 -10.30
N ASN A 31 3.49 -2.38 -10.23
CA ASN A 31 4.15 -1.63 -11.29
C ASN A 31 5.58 -1.22 -10.89
N ASP A 32 6.27 -2.10 -10.19
CA ASP A 32 7.70 -1.97 -9.81
C ASP A 32 8.00 -0.70 -9.00
N CYS A 33 7.04 -0.22 -8.22
CA CYS A 33 7.18 1.00 -7.42
C CYS A 33 7.56 2.20 -8.29
N SER A 34 7.02 2.25 -9.50
CA SER A 34 7.25 3.33 -10.45
C SER A 34 5.99 4.15 -10.62
N ILE A 35 6.08 5.44 -10.34
CA ILE A 35 4.96 6.38 -10.56
C ILE A 35 4.55 6.38 -12.04
N THR A 36 5.52 6.45 -12.94
CA THR A 36 5.25 6.50 -14.38
C THR A 36 4.54 5.24 -14.85
N GLN A 37 5.06 4.06 -14.46
CA GLN A 37 4.44 2.79 -14.86
C GLN A 37 3.05 2.64 -14.27
N THR A 38 2.87 3.04 -13.00
CA THR A 38 1.58 2.96 -12.34
C THR A 38 0.56 3.88 -13.04
N ALA A 39 0.97 5.10 -13.38
CA ALA A 39 0.10 6.02 -14.10
C ALA A 39 -0.30 5.45 -15.47
N ASN A 40 0.65 4.85 -16.20
CA ASN A 40 0.37 4.27 -17.52
C ASN A 40 -0.57 3.06 -17.45
N ALA A 41 -0.55 2.35 -16.33
CA ALA A 41 -1.37 1.14 -16.14
C ALA A 41 -2.74 1.42 -15.52
N THR A 42 -3.00 2.65 -15.11
CA THR A 42 -4.23 3.04 -14.40
C THR A 42 -4.81 4.31 -15.01
N TYR A 43 -5.92 4.79 -14.44
CA TYR A 43 -6.51 6.07 -14.85
C TYR A 43 -5.96 7.25 -14.03
N TYR A 44 -5.04 6.99 -13.11
CA TYR A 44 -4.51 8.04 -12.25
C TYR A 44 -3.46 8.88 -12.96
N HIS A 45 -3.55 10.20 -12.80
CA HIS A 45 -2.50 11.10 -13.23
C HIS A 45 -1.27 10.95 -12.33
N GLN A 46 -0.08 11.17 -12.89
CA GLN A 46 1.18 11.05 -12.14
C GLN A 46 1.20 11.90 -10.88
N ASN A 47 0.72 13.15 -10.96
CA ASN A 47 0.72 14.04 -9.80
C ASN A 47 -0.20 13.54 -8.69
N THR A 48 -1.34 12.97 -9.04
CA THR A 48 -2.25 12.36 -8.07
C THR A 48 -1.58 11.17 -7.38
N LEU A 49 -0.89 10.33 -8.14
CA LEU A 49 -0.18 9.18 -7.59
C LEU A 49 0.96 9.60 -6.66
N LYS A 50 1.73 10.62 -7.06
CA LYS A 50 2.80 11.16 -6.20
C LYS A 50 2.26 11.61 -4.86
N TYR A 51 1.16 12.35 -4.88
CA TYR A 51 0.51 12.81 -3.66
C TYR A 51 0.08 11.62 -2.78
N LYS A 52 -0.61 10.64 -3.38
CA LYS A 52 -1.13 9.50 -2.63
C LYS A 52 -0.01 8.62 -2.07
N VAL A 53 1.04 8.38 -2.85
CA VAL A 53 2.17 7.59 -2.39
C VAL A 53 2.89 8.30 -1.23
N LYS A 54 3.04 9.62 -1.33
CA LYS A 54 3.63 10.40 -0.24
C LYS A 54 2.80 10.27 1.04
N ALA A 55 1.48 10.39 0.93
CA ALA A 55 0.58 10.22 2.06
C ALA A 55 0.70 8.82 2.67
N ILE A 56 0.79 7.80 1.84
CA ILE A 56 0.96 6.41 2.29
C ILE A 56 2.24 6.26 3.12
N LYS A 57 3.35 6.81 2.64
CA LYS A 57 4.63 6.78 3.37
C LYS A 57 4.49 7.44 4.75
N GLU A 58 3.82 8.57 4.81
CA GLU A 58 3.62 9.30 6.06
C GLU A 58 2.75 8.51 7.04
N ILE A 59 1.68 7.88 6.55
CA ILE A 59 0.77 7.10 7.38
C ILE A 59 1.47 5.86 7.93
N LEU A 60 2.21 5.15 7.09
CA LEU A 60 2.94 3.94 7.50
C LEU A 60 4.11 4.28 8.43
N GLY A 61 4.72 5.43 8.25
CA GLY A 61 5.78 5.89 9.14
C GLY A 61 7.12 5.20 8.96
N TYR A 62 7.32 4.45 7.87
CA TYR A 62 8.60 3.83 7.56
C TYR A 62 8.90 3.97 6.07
N ASP A 63 10.15 3.70 5.68
CA ASP A 63 10.56 3.81 4.29
C ASP A 63 10.09 2.58 3.50
N ILE A 64 9.03 2.77 2.71
CA ILE A 64 8.47 1.67 1.90
C ILE A 64 9.41 1.24 0.78
N MET A 65 10.43 2.04 0.46
CA MET A 65 11.36 1.74 -0.62
C MET A 65 12.62 1.01 -0.15
N SER A 66 12.85 0.85 1.15
CA SER A 66 13.95 0.04 1.64
C SER A 66 13.72 -1.43 1.25
N ASN A 67 14.80 -2.16 0.99
CA ASN A 67 14.68 -3.57 0.58
C ASN A 67 13.90 -4.39 1.59
N GLU A 68 14.20 -4.22 2.86
CA GLU A 68 13.52 -4.97 3.92
C GLU A 68 12.02 -4.69 3.95
N ASN A 69 11.64 -3.42 3.91
CA ASN A 69 10.23 -3.05 4.00
C ASN A 69 9.47 -3.39 2.73
N ARG A 70 10.11 -3.27 1.57
CA ARG A 70 9.48 -3.68 0.30
C ARG A 70 9.10 -5.15 0.34
N VAL A 71 10.00 -6.01 0.83
CA VAL A 71 9.72 -7.45 0.94
C VAL A 71 8.54 -7.68 1.89
N LYS A 72 8.53 -7.03 3.04
CA LYS A 72 7.44 -7.18 4.00
C LYS A 72 6.09 -6.75 3.41
N ILE A 73 6.07 -5.63 2.69
CA ILE A 73 4.85 -5.14 2.04
C ILE A 73 4.39 -6.13 0.97
N MET A 74 5.30 -6.61 0.13
CA MET A 74 4.97 -7.56 -0.93
C MET A 74 4.37 -8.85 -0.37
N ILE A 75 4.97 -9.39 0.69
CA ILE A 75 4.45 -10.58 1.35
C ILE A 75 3.05 -10.31 1.92
N SER A 76 2.88 -9.17 2.58
CA SER A 76 1.59 -8.79 3.16
C SER A 76 0.49 -8.68 2.11
N LEU A 77 0.80 -8.01 0.98
CA LEU A 77 -0.16 -7.87 -0.11
C LEU A 77 -0.51 -9.23 -0.72
N TYR A 78 0.47 -10.11 -0.87
CA TYR A 78 0.25 -11.45 -1.38
C TYR A 78 -0.66 -12.26 -0.47
N LEU A 79 -0.40 -12.22 0.84
CA LEU A 79 -1.23 -12.94 1.81
C LEU A 79 -2.67 -12.44 1.79
N MET A 80 -2.86 -11.14 1.62
CA MET A 80 -4.21 -10.58 1.51
C MET A 80 -4.94 -11.08 0.27
N GLN A 81 -4.22 -11.30 -0.84
CA GLN A 81 -4.82 -11.84 -2.07
C GLN A 81 -5.31 -13.27 -1.89
N LEU A 82 -4.77 -14.02 -0.93
CA LEU A 82 -5.21 -15.38 -0.67
C LEU A 82 -6.57 -15.45 0.03
N GLY A 83 -7.19 -14.28 0.28
CA GLY A 83 -8.52 -14.24 0.88
C GLY A 83 -8.53 -14.36 2.38
N GLU A 84 -7.38 -14.31 3.03
CA GLU A 84 -7.30 -14.32 4.48
C GLU A 84 -7.71 -12.96 5.04
N ASP A 85 -8.50 -12.97 6.11
CA ASP A 85 -8.88 -11.74 6.78
C ASP A 85 -7.93 -11.48 7.95
N PHE A 86 -6.79 -10.90 7.64
CA PHE A 86 -5.73 -10.64 8.62
C PHE A 86 -6.03 -9.46 9.53
N PHE A 87 -7.08 -8.71 9.24
CA PHE A 87 -7.44 -7.53 10.02
C PHE A 87 -8.60 -7.76 10.97
N SER A 88 -9.26 -8.90 10.87
CA SER A 88 -10.43 -9.21 11.72
C SER A 88 -10.05 -9.39 13.19
N ASP A 89 -8.79 -9.70 13.46
CA ASP A 89 -8.28 -9.94 14.82
C ASP A 89 -7.74 -8.66 15.47
N MET A 90 -7.84 -7.54 14.82
CA MET A 90 -7.32 -6.27 15.32
C MET A 90 -8.17 -5.69 16.44
#